data_f905fa58345eff72e4f8b776d4a89738
#
_entry.id   f905fa58345eff72e4f8b776d4a89738
#
_cell.length_a   1.000
_cell.length_b   1.000
_cell.length_c   1.000
_cell.angle_alpha   90.00
_cell.angle_beta   90.00
_cell.angle_gamma   90.00
#
_symmetry.space_group_name_H-M   'P 1'
#
loop_
_entity.id
_entity.type
_entity.pdbx_description
1 polymer ?
#
loop_
_entity_poly.entity_id
_entity_poly.type
_entity_poly.pdbx_seq_one_letter_code
_entity_poly.pdbx_strand_id
1 'polypeptide(L)'
;MDAHTQIGVFCDDTTEVVELQDMLDRRETRQLQQQMLLAHQSGVLLSFALNIPGPIKTSILLHKLFQEALDLIKETLEREKISIVNDIVVHEKTGDEYMALLKGDAYRIKELMCNIEETHACGRLFDIDVIDEQGCKLSRKTYRRCLLCDHQAQDCARNRTHSVDELCDAISILVSHHLKD
;
A
#
# COMPACT_ATOMS: atom_id res chain seq x y z
N MET A 1 15.41 -36.36 1.19
CA MET A 1 15.08 -35.44 0.06
C MET A 1 14.31 -34.30 0.68
N ASP A 2 15.06 -33.29 1.06
CA ASP A 2 14.47 -32.12 1.72
C ASP A 2 13.74 -31.28 0.65
N ALA A 3 12.40 -31.28 0.76
CA ALA A 3 11.59 -30.35 0.01
C ALA A 3 11.87 -28.95 0.57
N HIS A 4 12.83 -28.23 -0.04
CA HIS A 4 12.92 -26.80 0.14
C HIS A 4 11.61 -26.21 -0.39
N THR A 5 10.67 -25.91 0.51
CA THR A 5 9.51 -25.10 0.21
C THR A 5 10.07 -23.77 -0.29
N GLN A 6 10.02 -23.53 -1.59
CA GLN A 6 10.37 -22.22 -2.15
C GLN A 6 9.34 -21.24 -1.59
N ILE A 7 9.76 -20.41 -0.65
CA ILE A 7 8.95 -19.30 -0.15
C ILE A 7 8.80 -18.34 -1.32
N GLY A 8 7.66 -18.39 -1.98
CA GLY A 8 7.30 -17.46 -3.05
C GLY A 8 6.58 -16.23 -2.50
N VAL A 9 6.54 -15.16 -3.27
CA VAL A 9 5.81 -13.92 -2.88
C VAL A 9 4.32 -14.16 -2.67
N PHE A 10 3.74 -15.14 -3.37
CA PHE A 10 2.32 -15.49 -3.29
C PHE A 10 2.07 -16.92 -2.82
N CYS A 11 3.05 -17.57 -2.22
CA CYS A 11 2.93 -18.95 -1.77
C CYS A 11 3.86 -19.22 -0.59
N ASP A 12 3.32 -19.20 0.61
CA ASP A 12 3.94 -19.65 1.84
C ASP A 12 2.87 -20.15 2.81
N ASP A 13 3.27 -20.62 3.98
CA ASP A 13 2.36 -21.20 4.97
C ASP A 13 1.36 -20.20 5.59
N THR A 14 1.51 -18.91 5.29
CA THR A 14 0.64 -17.82 5.79
C THR A 14 -0.35 -17.31 4.76
N THR A 15 -0.26 -17.76 3.50
CA THR A 15 -1.12 -17.27 2.43
C THR A 15 -2.53 -17.82 2.54
N GLU A 16 -3.51 -16.92 2.46
CA GLU A 16 -4.93 -17.25 2.42
C GLU A 16 -5.59 -16.64 1.18
N VAL A 17 -6.56 -17.36 0.62
CA VAL A 17 -7.38 -16.84 -0.49
C VAL A 17 -8.40 -15.86 0.06
N VAL A 18 -8.44 -14.67 -0.54
CA VAL A 18 -9.36 -13.59 -0.20
C VAL A 18 -10.54 -13.60 -1.15
N GLU A 19 -11.73 -13.69 -0.61
CA GLU A 19 -12.98 -13.61 -1.33
C GLU A 19 -13.43 -12.15 -1.53
N LEU A 20 -14.34 -11.93 -2.48
CA LEU A 20 -14.89 -10.60 -2.73
C LEU A 20 -15.54 -10.02 -1.46
N GLN A 21 -16.25 -10.84 -0.68
CA GLN A 21 -16.91 -10.39 0.54
C GLN A 21 -15.89 -9.89 1.58
N ASP A 22 -14.76 -10.58 1.75
CA ASP A 22 -13.69 -10.14 2.65
C ASP A 22 -13.19 -8.74 2.31
N MET A 23 -13.02 -8.45 1.00
CA MET A 23 -12.58 -7.13 0.53
C MET A 23 -13.64 -6.04 0.75
N LEU A 24 -14.92 -6.36 0.62
CA LEU A 24 -16.02 -5.42 0.88
C LEU A 24 -16.10 -5.10 2.37
N ASP A 25 -16.08 -6.10 3.24
CA ASP A 25 -16.13 -5.95 4.69
C ASP A 25 -14.91 -5.15 5.20
N ARG A 26 -13.73 -5.45 4.65
CA ARG A 26 -12.52 -4.70 4.99
C ARG A 26 -12.61 -3.23 4.55
N ARG A 27 -13.17 -2.96 3.37
CA ARG A 27 -13.37 -1.59 2.88
C ARG A 27 -14.30 -0.79 3.79
N GLU A 28 -15.41 -1.38 4.25
CA GLU A 28 -16.33 -0.75 5.20
C GLU A 28 -15.65 -0.48 6.54
N THR A 29 -14.95 -1.47 7.09
CA THR A 29 -14.21 -1.33 8.35
C THR A 29 -13.14 -0.24 8.26
N ARG A 30 -12.39 -0.18 7.15
CA ARG A 30 -11.40 0.88 6.89
C ARG A 30 -12.06 2.26 6.90
N GLN A 31 -13.20 2.40 6.23
CA GLN A 31 -13.94 3.66 6.20
C GLN A 31 -14.36 4.10 7.60
N LEU A 32 -14.86 3.19 8.44
CA LEU A 32 -15.20 3.47 9.83
C LEU A 32 -13.96 3.88 10.64
N GLN A 33 -12.84 3.18 10.51
CA GLN A 33 -11.59 3.52 11.18
C GLN A 33 -11.07 4.91 10.77
N GLN A 34 -11.14 5.26 9.48
CA GLN A 34 -10.80 6.59 8.98
C GLN A 34 -11.70 7.69 9.60
N GLN A 35 -13.01 7.44 9.65
CA GLN A 35 -13.95 8.36 10.29
C GLN A 35 -13.66 8.53 11.78
N MET A 36 -13.33 7.45 12.50
CA MET A 36 -12.97 7.50 13.92
C MET A 36 -11.69 8.34 14.15
N LEU A 37 -10.66 8.18 13.31
CA LEU A 37 -9.44 8.99 13.41
C LEU A 37 -9.73 10.48 13.20
N LEU A 38 -10.60 10.83 12.26
CA LEU A 38 -10.98 12.21 11.94
C LEU A 38 -11.95 12.82 12.95
N ALA A 39 -12.78 12.00 13.64
CA ALA A 39 -13.84 12.50 14.53
C ALA A 39 -13.32 13.18 15.81
N HIS A 40 -12.13 12.78 16.27
CA HIS A 40 -11.61 13.24 17.56
C HIS A 40 -10.67 14.43 17.47
N GLN A 41 -10.08 14.68 16.31
CA GLN A 41 -9.15 15.77 16.12
C GLN A 41 -8.99 16.13 14.64
N SER A 42 -8.91 17.43 14.32
CA SER A 42 -8.58 17.92 13.00
C SER A 42 -7.15 17.53 12.60
N GLY A 43 -6.96 17.11 11.38
CA GLY A 43 -5.66 16.72 10.85
C GLY A 43 -5.75 16.10 9.47
N VAL A 44 -4.62 15.76 8.91
CA VAL A 44 -4.47 15.11 7.61
C VAL A 44 -4.45 13.60 7.83
N LEU A 45 -5.32 12.87 7.15
CA LEU A 45 -5.33 11.40 7.22
C LEU A 45 -4.43 10.82 6.12
N LEU A 46 -3.46 10.00 6.54
CA LEU A 46 -2.66 9.16 5.66
C LEU A 46 -3.20 7.73 5.73
N SER A 47 -3.34 7.08 4.59
CA SER A 47 -3.72 5.67 4.47
C SER A 47 -2.75 4.98 3.52
N PHE A 48 -2.11 3.89 3.98
CA PHE A 48 -1.14 3.13 3.20
C PHE A 48 -1.51 1.65 3.19
N ALA A 49 -1.40 1.03 2.03
CA ALA A 49 -1.50 -0.41 1.80
C ALA A 49 -0.64 -0.81 0.60
N LEU A 50 -0.38 -2.10 0.43
CA LEU A 50 0.17 -2.62 -0.81
C LEU A 50 -0.94 -2.87 -1.84
N ASN A 51 -0.75 -2.41 -3.07
CA ASN A 51 -1.66 -2.68 -4.18
C ASN A 51 -1.26 -4.00 -4.87
N ILE A 52 -1.82 -5.09 -4.37
CA ILE A 52 -1.53 -6.46 -4.81
C ILE A 52 -2.72 -7.00 -5.61
N PRO A 53 -2.54 -7.42 -6.90
CA PRO A 53 -3.58 -8.07 -7.68
C PRO A 53 -3.83 -9.51 -7.22
N GLY A 54 -4.92 -10.10 -7.70
CA GLY A 54 -5.26 -11.50 -7.43
C GLY A 54 -5.86 -11.74 -6.04
N PRO A 55 -6.09 -13.01 -5.70
CA PRO A 55 -6.76 -13.38 -4.47
C PRO A 55 -5.84 -13.50 -3.24
N ILE A 56 -4.52 -13.54 -3.43
CA ILE A 56 -3.55 -13.56 -2.33
C ILE A 56 -3.09 -12.13 -2.07
N LYS A 57 -3.31 -11.64 -0.86
CA LYS A 57 -3.00 -10.24 -0.46
C LYS A 57 -1.88 -10.15 0.58
N THR A 58 -1.57 -11.25 1.26
CA THR A 58 -0.54 -11.33 2.31
C THR A 58 0.35 -12.53 2.09
N SER A 59 1.59 -12.40 2.51
CA SER A 59 2.60 -13.46 2.64
C SER A 59 3.73 -12.92 3.51
N ILE A 60 4.65 -13.77 3.93
CA ILE A 60 5.84 -13.35 4.69
C ILE A 60 6.62 -12.26 3.95
N LEU A 61 6.80 -12.40 2.63
CA LEU A 61 7.55 -11.41 1.85
C LEU A 61 6.78 -10.10 1.65
N LEU A 62 5.48 -10.17 1.41
CA LEU A 62 4.63 -8.98 1.31
C LEU A 62 4.55 -8.22 2.64
N HIS A 63 4.46 -8.95 3.76
CA HIS A 63 4.50 -8.35 5.08
C HIS A 63 5.85 -7.64 5.36
N LYS A 64 6.97 -8.25 5.01
CA LYS A 64 8.29 -7.61 5.11
C LYS A 64 8.37 -6.33 4.27
N LEU A 65 7.90 -6.37 3.03
CA LEU A 65 7.87 -5.19 2.17
C LEU A 65 6.96 -4.09 2.74
N PHE A 66 5.79 -4.45 3.28
CA PHE A 66 4.90 -3.49 3.94
C PHE A 66 5.59 -2.84 5.13
N GLN A 67 6.27 -3.62 5.99
CA GLN A 67 6.95 -3.10 7.17
C GLN A 67 8.09 -2.15 6.78
N GLU A 68 8.91 -2.51 5.78
CA GLU A 68 9.97 -1.65 5.26
C GLU A 68 9.43 -0.32 4.74
N ALA A 69 8.34 -0.37 3.97
CA ALA A 69 7.70 0.83 3.45
C ALA A 69 7.07 1.69 4.58
N LEU A 70 6.49 1.06 5.59
CA LEU A 70 5.94 1.75 6.77
C LEU A 70 7.04 2.46 7.56
N ASP A 71 8.18 1.82 7.76
CA ASP A 71 9.33 2.40 8.45
C ASP A 71 9.85 3.62 7.66
N LEU A 72 9.98 3.50 6.34
CA LEU A 72 10.38 4.62 5.47
C LEU A 72 9.37 5.80 5.52
N ILE A 73 8.07 5.51 5.56
CA ILE A 73 7.03 6.54 5.74
C ILE A 73 7.23 7.25 7.08
N LYS A 74 7.37 6.51 8.19
CA LYS A 74 7.53 7.06 9.54
C LYS A 74 8.82 7.89 9.66
N GLU A 75 9.95 7.38 9.16
CA GLU A 75 11.22 8.12 9.11
C GLU A 75 11.12 9.41 8.28
N THR A 76 10.40 9.36 7.16
CA THR A 76 10.19 10.55 6.32
C THR A 76 9.35 11.60 7.05
N LEU A 77 8.27 11.20 7.73
CA LEU A 77 7.44 12.10 8.53
C LEU A 77 8.25 12.73 9.68
N GLU A 78 9.05 11.93 10.38
CA GLU A 78 9.92 12.41 11.47
C GLU A 78 10.96 13.43 10.98
N ARG A 79 11.68 13.11 9.89
CA ARG A 79 12.66 14.01 9.27
C ARG A 79 12.06 15.34 8.86
N GLU A 80 10.83 15.34 8.37
CA GLU A 80 10.09 16.53 7.94
C GLU A 80 9.34 17.20 9.10
N LYS A 81 9.49 16.69 10.34
CA LYS A 81 8.86 17.21 11.58
C LYS A 81 7.32 17.23 11.50
N ILE A 82 6.74 16.24 10.80
CA ILE A 82 5.30 16.01 10.71
C ILE A 82 4.93 15.08 11.87
N SER A 83 4.09 15.56 12.77
CA SER A 83 3.71 14.79 13.98
C SER A 83 2.60 13.79 13.65
N ILE A 84 2.79 12.53 14.04
CA ILE A 84 1.74 11.52 14.09
C ILE A 84 0.95 11.74 15.38
N VAL A 85 -0.33 12.03 15.26
CA VAL A 85 -1.24 12.27 16.38
C VAL A 85 -1.80 10.97 16.93
N ASN A 86 -2.23 10.10 16.00
CA ASN A 86 -2.74 8.77 16.27
C ASN A 86 -2.52 7.91 15.04
N ASP A 87 -2.28 6.61 15.22
CA ASP A 87 -2.12 5.68 14.11
C ASP A 87 -2.70 4.30 14.44
N ILE A 88 -2.99 3.55 13.37
CA ILE A 88 -3.52 2.20 13.41
C ILE A 88 -2.77 1.38 12.36
N VAL A 89 -2.24 0.21 12.78
CA VAL A 89 -1.73 -0.83 11.89
C VAL A 89 -2.70 -1.99 11.93
N VAL A 90 -3.02 -2.55 10.79
CA VAL A 90 -3.91 -3.71 10.67
C VAL A 90 -3.20 -4.79 9.86
N HIS A 91 -3.25 -6.01 10.36
CA HIS A 91 -2.71 -7.20 9.71
C HIS A 91 -3.85 -8.21 9.55
N GLU A 92 -4.37 -8.31 8.33
CA GLU A 92 -5.47 -9.22 8.00
C GLU A 92 -5.18 -9.94 6.68
N LYS A 93 -5.88 -11.04 6.39
CA LYS A 93 -5.74 -11.76 5.11
C LYS A 93 -5.99 -10.88 3.87
N THR A 94 -6.74 -9.80 4.03
CA THR A 94 -7.04 -8.82 2.96
C THR A 94 -5.90 -7.87 2.64
N GLY A 95 -4.80 -7.94 3.37
CA GLY A 95 -3.61 -7.11 3.24
C GLY A 95 -3.27 -6.37 4.53
N ASP A 96 -2.01 -5.99 4.63
CA ASP A 96 -1.55 -5.08 5.67
C ASP A 96 -1.95 -3.65 5.34
N GLU A 97 -2.38 -2.90 6.35
CA GLU A 97 -2.79 -1.51 6.21
C GLU A 97 -2.26 -0.64 7.35
N TYR A 98 -1.95 0.58 7.02
CA TYR A 98 -1.59 1.62 7.97
C TYR A 98 -2.45 2.86 7.75
N MET A 99 -2.94 3.43 8.84
CA MET A 99 -3.66 4.70 8.83
C MET A 99 -3.10 5.58 9.92
N ALA A 100 -2.88 6.86 9.63
CA ALA A 100 -2.39 7.82 10.62
C ALA A 100 -3.07 9.18 10.46
N LEU A 101 -3.39 9.79 11.58
CA LEU A 101 -3.77 11.19 11.66
C LEU A 101 -2.51 12.02 11.90
N LEU A 102 -2.24 12.95 11.02
CA LEU A 102 -1.02 13.75 10.98
C LEU A 102 -1.32 15.23 11.22
N LYS A 103 -0.36 15.93 11.85
CA LYS A 103 -0.33 17.40 11.89
C LYS A 103 0.68 17.92 10.89
N GLY A 104 0.19 18.59 9.84
CA GLY A 104 1.05 19.15 8.80
C GLY A 104 0.25 19.64 7.61
N ASP A 105 0.94 20.18 6.62
CA ASP A 105 0.35 20.60 5.36
C ASP A 105 0.05 19.37 4.47
N ALA A 106 -1.21 19.20 4.08
CA ALA A 106 -1.67 18.03 3.33
C ALA A 106 -0.99 17.89 1.95
N TYR A 107 -0.72 19.01 1.29
CA TYR A 107 -0.06 18.99 -0.02
C TYR A 107 1.42 18.61 0.11
N ARG A 108 2.09 19.11 1.15
CA ARG A 108 3.47 18.72 1.45
C ARG A 108 3.56 17.24 1.79
N ILE A 109 2.66 16.72 2.63
CA ILE A 109 2.58 15.29 2.95
C ILE A 109 2.36 14.49 1.66
N LYS A 110 1.44 14.92 0.79
CA LYS A 110 1.19 14.21 -0.48
C LYS A 110 2.43 14.18 -1.39
N GLU A 111 3.18 15.28 -1.47
CA GLU A 111 4.44 15.31 -2.24
C GLU A 111 5.47 14.33 -1.71
N LEU A 112 5.65 14.25 -0.39
CA LEU A 112 6.57 13.29 0.24
C LEU A 112 6.17 11.84 -0.04
N MET A 113 4.89 11.52 0.08
CA MET A 113 4.37 10.18 -0.18
C MET A 113 4.51 9.81 -1.67
N CYS A 114 4.23 10.73 -2.58
CA CYS A 114 4.48 10.50 -4.00
C CYS A 114 5.97 10.27 -4.29
N ASN A 115 6.87 10.99 -3.63
CA ASN A 115 8.30 10.77 -3.78
C ASN A 115 8.72 9.37 -3.33
N ILE A 116 8.20 8.86 -2.20
CA ILE A 116 8.44 7.48 -1.76
C ILE A 116 7.97 6.49 -2.83
N GLU A 117 6.75 6.65 -3.34
CA GLU A 117 6.19 5.79 -4.40
C GLU A 117 6.98 5.84 -5.72
N GLU A 118 7.70 6.94 -6.00
CA GLU A 118 8.45 7.12 -7.23
C GLU A 118 9.92 6.69 -7.12
N THR A 119 10.51 6.78 -5.93
CA THR A 119 11.94 6.52 -5.73
C THR A 119 12.25 5.15 -5.15
N HIS A 120 11.32 4.54 -4.41
CA HIS A 120 11.52 3.20 -3.85
C HIS A 120 11.46 2.12 -4.94
N ALA A 121 12.33 1.12 -4.89
CA ALA A 121 12.38 0.04 -5.88
C ALA A 121 11.01 -0.65 -6.08
N CYS A 122 10.31 -0.94 -4.98
CA CYS A 122 8.97 -1.52 -4.98
C CYS A 122 7.83 -0.47 -4.87
N GLY A 123 8.14 0.82 -5.00
CA GLY A 123 7.16 1.90 -4.76
C GLY A 123 5.94 1.87 -5.69
N ARG A 124 6.04 1.16 -6.81
CA ARG A 124 4.91 0.88 -7.71
C ARG A 124 3.80 0.06 -7.04
N LEU A 125 4.14 -0.70 -6.01
CA LEU A 125 3.21 -1.50 -5.22
C LEU A 125 2.60 -0.72 -4.06
N PHE A 126 3.14 0.45 -3.72
CA PHE A 126 2.63 1.26 -2.61
C PHE A 126 1.40 2.04 -3.04
N ASP A 127 0.35 2.00 -2.26
CA ASP A 127 -0.86 2.81 -2.42
C ASP A 127 -0.99 3.71 -1.19
N ILE A 128 -0.46 4.96 -1.34
CA ILE A 128 -0.41 5.92 -0.24
C ILE A 128 -1.36 7.08 -0.53
N ASP A 129 -2.48 7.05 0.14
CA ASP A 129 -3.50 8.07 0.05
C ASP A 129 -3.34 9.13 1.15
N VAL A 130 -3.56 10.37 0.78
CA VAL A 130 -3.60 11.52 1.68
C VAL A 130 -4.95 12.20 1.52
N ILE A 131 -5.65 12.35 2.64
CA ILE A 131 -6.97 12.97 2.74
C ILE A 131 -6.81 14.20 3.61
N ASP A 132 -7.23 15.35 3.10
CA ASP A 132 -7.10 16.63 3.83
C ASP A 132 -8.12 16.75 4.98
N GLU A 133 -8.01 17.84 5.73
CA GLU A 133 -8.88 18.13 6.87
C GLU A 133 -10.36 18.31 6.48
N GLN A 134 -10.66 18.53 5.20
CA GLN A 134 -12.01 18.61 4.64
C GLN A 134 -12.55 17.24 4.20
N GLY A 135 -11.75 16.19 4.34
CA GLY A 135 -12.09 14.83 3.90
C GLY A 135 -11.90 14.60 2.39
N CYS A 136 -11.19 15.49 1.70
CA CYS A 136 -10.93 15.36 0.28
C CYS A 136 -9.62 14.58 0.03
N LYS A 137 -9.70 13.51 -0.74
CA LYS A 137 -8.51 12.75 -1.17
C LYS A 137 -7.70 13.57 -2.17
N LEU A 138 -6.43 13.80 -1.86
CA LEU A 138 -5.53 14.56 -2.74
C LEU A 138 -5.04 13.71 -3.91
N SER A 139 -5.14 14.29 -5.10
CA SER A 139 -4.67 13.66 -6.34
C SER A 139 -3.17 13.90 -6.55
N ARG A 140 -2.52 13.01 -7.31
CA ARG A 140 -1.16 13.20 -7.81
C ARG A 140 -1.13 14.24 -8.93
N LYS A 141 0.00 14.95 -9.07
CA LYS A 141 0.23 15.89 -10.18
C LYS A 141 0.44 15.17 -11.51
N THR A 142 1.05 13.97 -11.46
CA THR A 142 1.34 13.13 -12.63
C THR A 142 0.64 11.79 -12.50
N TYR A 143 0.25 11.18 -13.60
CA TYR A 143 -0.34 9.84 -13.56
C TYR A 143 0.70 8.77 -13.20
N ARG A 144 0.24 7.72 -12.55
CA ARG A 144 1.06 6.53 -12.24
C ARG A 144 1.18 5.66 -13.50
N ARG A 145 2.40 5.29 -13.88
CA ARG A 145 2.62 4.34 -14.99
C ARG A 145 2.22 2.93 -14.60
N CYS A 146 1.86 2.12 -15.58
CA CYS A 146 1.62 0.70 -15.38
C CYS A 146 2.91 -0.02 -14.92
N LEU A 147 2.76 -1.13 -14.20
CA LEU A 147 3.90 -1.94 -13.75
C LEU A 147 4.61 -2.63 -14.93
N LEU A 148 3.85 -3.02 -15.95
CA LEU A 148 4.32 -3.84 -17.08
C LEU A 148 4.56 -3.05 -18.36
N CYS A 149 3.99 -1.86 -18.49
CA CYS A 149 4.13 -1.03 -19.70
C CYS A 149 4.12 0.46 -19.37
N ASP A 150 4.36 1.31 -20.37
CA ASP A 150 4.48 2.76 -20.20
C ASP A 150 3.14 3.51 -20.16
N HIS A 151 2.01 2.82 -20.32
CA HIS A 151 0.69 3.43 -20.27
C HIS A 151 0.31 3.83 -18.82
N GLN A 152 -0.72 4.65 -18.70
CA GLN A 152 -1.29 4.99 -17.42
C GLN A 152 -1.85 3.73 -16.71
N ALA A 153 -1.50 3.52 -15.45
CA ALA A 153 -1.89 2.32 -14.69
C ALA A 153 -3.42 2.13 -14.62
N GLN A 154 -4.18 3.23 -14.47
CA GLN A 154 -5.64 3.19 -14.42
C GLN A 154 -6.26 2.73 -15.75
N ASP A 155 -5.68 3.11 -16.89
CA ASP A 155 -6.17 2.69 -18.20
C ASP A 155 -5.92 1.20 -18.42
N CYS A 156 -4.72 0.71 -18.06
CA CYS A 156 -4.43 -0.73 -18.10
C CYS A 156 -5.38 -1.54 -17.20
N ALA A 157 -5.68 -1.03 -16.01
CA ALA A 157 -6.60 -1.70 -15.08
C ALA A 157 -8.05 -1.72 -15.62
N ARG A 158 -8.55 -0.60 -16.15
CA ARG A 158 -9.90 -0.52 -16.73
C ARG A 158 -10.07 -1.40 -17.96
N ASN A 159 -9.05 -1.40 -18.83
CA ASN A 159 -9.07 -2.15 -20.09
C ASN A 159 -8.63 -3.61 -19.93
N ARG A 160 -8.21 -4.02 -18.70
CA ARG A 160 -7.63 -5.36 -18.44
C ARG A 160 -6.53 -5.70 -19.45
N THR A 161 -5.63 -4.73 -19.72
CA THR A 161 -4.56 -4.87 -20.72
C THR A 161 -3.60 -5.99 -20.37
N HIS A 162 -3.41 -6.26 -19.09
CA HIS A 162 -2.56 -7.32 -18.57
C HIS A 162 -3.40 -8.25 -17.70
N SER A 163 -3.07 -9.53 -17.76
CA SER A 163 -3.68 -10.53 -16.89
C SER A 163 -3.21 -10.37 -15.42
N VAL A 164 -3.97 -10.96 -14.51
CA VAL A 164 -3.57 -11.00 -13.09
C VAL A 164 -2.27 -11.79 -12.93
N ASP A 165 -2.11 -12.89 -13.66
CA ASP A 165 -0.93 -13.74 -13.59
C ASP A 165 0.33 -12.99 -14.04
N GLU A 166 0.29 -12.27 -15.17
CA GLU A 166 1.41 -11.43 -15.62
C GLU A 166 1.81 -10.38 -14.58
N LEU A 167 0.83 -9.77 -13.90
CA LEU A 167 1.09 -8.81 -12.83
C LEU A 167 1.71 -9.49 -11.60
N CYS A 168 1.20 -10.66 -11.20
CA CYS A 168 1.75 -11.42 -10.07
C CYS A 168 3.18 -11.90 -10.35
N ASP A 169 3.47 -12.36 -11.56
CA ASP A 169 4.83 -12.75 -11.96
C ASP A 169 5.81 -11.58 -11.86
N ALA A 170 5.44 -10.44 -12.41
CA ALA A 170 6.27 -9.23 -12.33
C ALA A 170 6.49 -8.77 -10.89
N ILE A 171 5.46 -8.82 -10.05
CA ILE A 171 5.56 -8.49 -8.62
C ILE A 171 6.48 -9.49 -7.91
N SER A 172 6.36 -10.78 -8.21
CA SER A 172 7.20 -11.83 -7.61
C SER A 172 8.67 -11.58 -7.92
N ILE A 173 9.00 -11.24 -9.16
CA ILE A 173 10.38 -10.91 -9.56
C ILE A 173 10.86 -9.66 -8.81
N LEU A 174 10.07 -8.59 -8.82
CA LEU A 174 10.42 -7.30 -8.22
C LEU A 174 10.68 -7.43 -6.71
N VAL A 175 9.75 -8.03 -5.97
CA VAL A 175 9.83 -8.19 -4.51
C VAL A 175 10.95 -9.14 -4.12
N SER A 176 11.08 -10.28 -4.83
CA SER A 176 12.14 -11.26 -4.53
C SER A 176 13.54 -10.71 -4.80
N HIS A 177 13.70 -9.84 -5.80
CA HIS A 177 14.99 -9.18 -6.07
C HIS A 177 15.29 -8.17 -4.97
N HIS A 178 14.33 -7.33 -4.63
CA HIS A 178 14.50 -6.27 -3.63
C HIS A 178 14.80 -6.80 -2.22
N LEU A 179 14.13 -7.88 -1.79
CA LEU A 179 14.34 -8.45 -0.44
C LEU A 179 15.50 -9.44 -0.31
N LYS A 180 16.24 -9.72 -1.40
CA LYS A 180 17.47 -10.54 -1.37
C LYS A 180 18.75 -9.71 -1.23
N ASP A 181 18.65 -8.42 -1.57
CA ASP A 181 19.74 -7.44 -1.42
C ASP A 181 19.75 -6.85 0.00
#